data_268f1dae4854a61904f725cfe821f685
#
_entry.id   268f1dae4854a61904f725cfe821f685
#
_cell.length_a   1.000
_cell.length_b   1.000
_cell.length_c   1.000
_cell.angle_alpha   90.00
_cell.angle_beta   90.00
_cell.angle_gamma   90.00
#
_symmetry.space_group_name_H-M   'P 1'
#
loop_
_entity.id
_entity.type
_entity.pdbx_description
1 polymer ?
#
loop_
_entity_poly.entity_id
_entity_poly.type
_entity_poly.pdbx_seq_one_letter_code
_entity_poly.pdbx_strand_id
1 'polypeptide(L)'
;MKAKDLVTGPPVTVDAESTVQEAASLMKEGDIGALPVYGVGNPCGIITDRDIAVNVVAAGKGAATQVGEVCTLSAITVDPDTDIAEVARQMKTHQIRRLPVVRDGIVEGMISLADIALARQALGGEALSAISQPRVSLGAATGPIGRNPLPPDLR
;
A
#
# COMPACT_ATOMS: atom_id res chain seq x y z
N MET A 1 -3.64 -22.86 -1.34
CA MET A 1 -3.23 -21.94 -0.26
C MET A 1 -4.15 -20.75 -0.29
N LYS A 2 -4.67 -20.37 0.84
CA LYS A 2 -5.65 -19.29 0.99
C LYS A 2 -5.00 -18.02 1.55
N ALA A 3 -5.65 -16.88 1.40
CA ALA A 3 -5.18 -15.60 1.94
C ALA A 3 -4.87 -15.69 3.46
N LYS A 4 -5.74 -16.31 4.23
CA LYS A 4 -5.56 -16.52 5.67
C LYS A 4 -4.30 -17.29 6.04
N ASP A 5 -3.77 -18.13 5.15
CA ASP A 5 -2.56 -18.92 5.40
C ASP A 5 -1.29 -18.05 5.38
N LEU A 6 -1.37 -16.84 4.82
CA LEU A 6 -0.29 -15.86 4.76
C LEU A 6 -0.40 -14.76 5.83
N VAL A 7 -1.54 -14.66 6.50
CA VAL A 7 -1.76 -13.67 7.56
C VAL A 7 -1.11 -14.17 8.85
N THR A 8 -0.23 -13.37 9.43
CA THR A 8 0.54 -13.73 10.64
C THR A 8 -0.09 -13.21 11.94
N GLY A 9 -1.19 -12.48 11.85
CA GLY A 9 -1.90 -11.93 13.02
C GLY A 9 -2.69 -10.67 12.68
N PRO A 10 -3.37 -10.09 13.67
CA PRO A 10 -4.14 -8.87 13.46
C PRO A 10 -3.21 -7.74 13.01
N PRO A 11 -3.64 -6.93 12.02
CA PRO A 11 -2.82 -5.84 11.52
C PRO A 11 -2.76 -4.68 12.51
N VAL A 12 -1.68 -3.91 12.46
CA VAL A 12 -1.66 -2.58 13.04
C VAL A 12 -2.54 -1.68 12.18
N THR A 13 -3.50 -0.99 12.77
CA THR A 13 -4.46 -0.12 12.09
C THR A 13 -4.36 1.30 12.62
N VAL A 14 -4.94 2.24 11.90
CA VAL A 14 -5.01 3.65 12.29
C VAL A 14 -6.38 4.21 11.94
N ASP A 15 -6.86 5.18 12.72
CA ASP A 15 -8.10 5.88 12.43
C ASP A 15 -7.87 7.04 11.45
N ALA A 16 -8.89 7.35 10.65
CA ALA A 16 -8.85 8.46 9.71
C ALA A 16 -8.62 9.83 10.37
N GLU A 17 -9.04 9.98 11.62
CA GLU A 17 -8.85 11.22 12.41
C GLU A 17 -7.46 11.31 13.05
N SER A 18 -6.71 10.22 13.11
CA SER A 18 -5.31 10.24 13.57
C SER A 18 -4.43 11.06 12.64
N THR A 19 -3.31 11.54 13.17
CA THR A 19 -2.34 12.31 12.39
C THR A 19 -1.43 11.40 11.55
N VAL A 20 -0.90 11.94 10.47
CA VAL A 20 0.11 11.22 9.66
C VAL A 20 1.40 10.97 10.45
N GLN A 21 1.69 11.77 11.48
CA GLN A 21 2.80 11.52 12.40
C GLN A 21 2.57 10.24 13.21
N GLU A 22 1.36 10.04 13.73
CA GLU A 22 1.00 8.80 14.44
C GLU A 22 1.08 7.59 13.51
N ALA A 23 0.54 7.71 12.29
CA ALA A 23 0.66 6.65 11.28
C ALA A 23 2.12 6.31 10.97
N ALA A 24 2.96 7.33 10.75
CA ALA A 24 4.39 7.14 10.49
C ALA A 24 5.13 6.50 11.67
N SER A 25 4.75 6.84 12.91
CA SER A 25 5.31 6.24 14.12
C SER A 25 4.96 4.76 14.22
N LEU A 26 3.69 4.39 13.95
CA LEU A 26 3.25 3.00 13.90
C LEU A 26 4.00 2.20 12.81
N MET A 27 4.20 2.81 11.63
CA MET A 27 4.98 2.19 10.56
C MET A 27 6.44 1.94 10.97
N LYS A 28 7.04 2.91 11.64
CA LYS A 28 8.42 2.80 12.15
C LYS A 28 8.56 1.71 13.21
N GLU A 29 7.65 1.69 14.19
CA GLU A 29 7.68 0.72 15.29
C GLU A 29 7.44 -0.72 14.80
N GLY A 30 6.54 -0.89 13.83
CA GLY A 30 6.19 -2.19 13.26
C GLY A 30 7.09 -2.64 12.11
N ASP A 31 8.02 -1.81 11.65
CA ASP A 31 8.79 -2.02 10.40
C ASP A 31 7.87 -2.37 9.22
N ILE A 32 6.79 -1.62 9.08
CA ILE A 32 5.74 -1.82 8.06
C ILE A 32 5.53 -0.54 7.26
N GLY A 33 5.19 -0.66 6.00
CA GLY A 33 5.01 0.48 5.10
C GLY A 33 3.56 0.72 4.68
N ALA A 34 2.58 0.10 5.34
CA ALA A 34 1.17 0.33 5.09
C ALA A 34 0.31 -0.02 6.29
N LEU A 35 -0.75 0.74 6.50
CA LEU A 35 -1.74 0.54 7.56
C LEU A 35 -3.15 0.58 6.97
N PRO A 36 -4.03 -0.37 7.33
CA PRO A 36 -5.46 -0.18 7.13
C PRO A 36 -5.96 1.03 7.92
N VAL A 37 -6.87 1.78 7.33
CA VAL A 37 -7.44 3.01 7.91
C VAL A 37 -8.92 2.79 8.18
N TYR A 38 -9.33 2.87 9.44
CA TYR A 38 -10.74 2.87 9.80
C TYR A 38 -11.35 4.28 9.73
N GLY A 39 -12.67 4.34 9.60
CA GLY A 39 -13.40 5.61 9.51
C GLY A 39 -13.49 6.22 8.11
N VAL A 40 -12.88 5.57 7.11
CA VAL A 40 -12.98 5.94 5.69
C VAL A 40 -13.13 4.70 4.83
N GLY A 41 -14.00 4.78 3.82
CA GLY A 41 -14.24 3.69 2.89
C GLY A 41 -14.99 2.51 3.51
N ASN A 42 -15.23 1.50 2.69
CA ASN A 42 -15.89 0.26 3.10
C ASN A 42 -15.14 -0.92 2.46
N PRO A 43 -14.56 -1.83 3.24
CA PRO A 43 -14.57 -1.88 4.72
C PRO A 43 -13.55 -0.96 5.39
N CYS A 44 -12.52 -0.51 4.69
CA CYS A 44 -11.48 0.39 5.20
C CYS A 44 -10.77 1.14 4.07
N GLY A 45 -9.99 2.15 4.43
CA GLY A 45 -8.96 2.75 3.58
C GLY A 45 -7.60 2.08 3.79
N ILE A 46 -6.59 2.60 3.12
CA ILE A 46 -5.19 2.23 3.32
C ILE A 46 -4.29 3.46 3.20
N ILE A 47 -3.33 3.60 4.09
CA ILE A 47 -2.27 4.60 4.01
C ILE A 47 -0.91 3.91 3.92
N THR A 48 -0.04 4.42 3.06
CA THR A 48 1.32 3.91 2.87
C THR A 48 2.37 4.97 3.21
N ASP A 49 3.60 4.54 3.44
CA ASP A 49 4.77 5.40 3.57
C ASP A 49 4.93 6.33 2.34
N ARG A 50 4.64 5.83 1.13
CA ARG A 50 4.63 6.62 -0.10
C ARG A 50 3.55 7.72 -0.07
N ASP A 51 2.35 7.43 0.43
CA ASP A 51 1.29 8.44 0.55
C ASP A 51 1.73 9.59 1.44
N ILE A 52 2.39 9.29 2.56
CA ILE A 52 2.93 10.30 3.47
C ILE A 52 4.01 11.13 2.76
N ALA A 53 4.95 10.49 2.06
CA ALA A 53 6.00 11.21 1.35
C ALA A 53 5.44 12.12 0.24
N VAL A 54 4.49 11.62 -0.55
CA VAL A 54 3.99 12.33 -1.75
C VAL A 54 2.86 13.31 -1.40
N ASN A 55 1.89 12.90 -0.59
CA ASN A 55 0.68 13.68 -0.33
C ASN A 55 0.80 14.60 0.90
N VAL A 56 1.83 14.42 1.72
CA VAL A 56 2.08 15.26 2.89
C VAL A 56 3.37 16.06 2.69
N VAL A 57 4.52 15.39 2.67
CA VAL A 57 5.83 16.07 2.62
C VAL A 57 6.01 16.86 1.33
N ALA A 58 5.85 16.22 0.17
CA ALA A 58 6.01 16.87 -1.13
C ALA A 58 4.92 17.94 -1.40
N ALA A 59 3.73 17.79 -0.78
CA ALA A 59 2.65 18.77 -0.86
C ALA A 59 2.80 19.94 0.13
N GLY A 60 3.85 19.95 0.96
CA GLY A 60 4.09 21.01 1.96
C GLY A 60 3.13 20.98 3.14
N LYS A 61 2.45 19.86 3.39
CA LYS A 61 1.57 19.67 4.54
C LYS A 61 2.38 19.31 5.80
N GLY A 62 1.83 19.62 6.97
CA GLY A 62 2.48 19.33 8.24
C GLY A 62 2.17 17.93 8.79
N ALA A 63 2.93 17.52 9.81
CA ALA A 63 2.77 16.25 10.50
C ALA A 63 1.41 16.05 11.19
N ALA A 64 0.70 17.15 11.49
CA ALA A 64 -0.64 17.13 12.07
C ALA A 64 -1.78 16.91 11.04
N THR A 65 -1.45 16.73 9.76
CA THR A 65 -2.43 16.38 8.72
C THR A 65 -3.13 15.08 9.11
N GLN A 66 -4.45 15.01 8.96
CA GLN A 66 -5.20 13.79 9.27
C GLN A 66 -4.97 12.72 8.19
N VAL A 67 -4.89 11.47 8.63
CA VAL A 67 -4.72 10.29 7.77
C VAL A 67 -5.81 10.23 6.70
N GLY A 68 -7.07 10.50 7.08
CA GLY A 68 -8.21 10.46 6.16
C GLY A 68 -8.14 11.45 4.99
N GLU A 69 -7.34 12.52 5.12
CA GLU A 69 -7.15 13.50 4.04
C GLU A 69 -6.21 13.00 2.92
N VAL A 70 -5.35 12.02 3.21
CA VAL A 70 -4.23 11.64 2.34
C VAL A 70 -4.18 10.15 2.02
N CYS A 71 -4.95 9.32 2.72
CA CYS A 71 -5.03 7.89 2.46
C CYS A 71 -5.84 7.56 1.20
N THR A 72 -5.70 6.36 0.70
CA THR A 72 -6.61 5.81 -0.31
C THR A 72 -7.90 5.38 0.38
N LEU A 73 -9.02 5.96 -0.04
CA LEU A 73 -10.36 5.59 0.44
C LEU A 73 -10.79 4.28 -0.22
N SER A 74 -11.53 3.43 0.49
CA SER A 74 -12.07 2.16 -0.01
C SER A 74 -10.97 1.29 -0.64
N ALA A 75 -10.09 0.76 0.19
CA ALA A 75 -9.02 -0.14 -0.25
C ALA A 75 -9.59 -1.37 -0.97
N ILE A 76 -8.85 -1.85 -1.98
CA ILE A 76 -9.09 -3.18 -2.54
C ILE A 76 -8.78 -4.20 -1.45
N THR A 77 -9.72 -5.09 -1.15
CA THR A 77 -9.62 -6.10 -0.09
C THR A 77 -9.89 -7.49 -0.64
N VAL A 78 -9.49 -8.50 0.10
CA VAL A 78 -9.79 -9.90 -0.20
C VAL A 78 -10.36 -10.62 1.02
N ASP A 79 -11.22 -11.62 0.77
CA ASP A 79 -11.71 -12.51 1.83
C ASP A 79 -10.59 -13.47 2.27
N PRO A 80 -10.52 -13.85 3.55
CA PRO A 80 -9.54 -14.81 4.07
C PRO A 80 -9.52 -16.16 3.34
N ASP A 81 -10.62 -16.58 2.76
CA ASP A 81 -10.72 -17.83 2.02
C ASP A 81 -10.41 -17.69 0.51
N THR A 82 -10.00 -16.49 0.06
CA THR A 82 -9.55 -16.26 -1.32
C THR A 82 -8.26 -17.04 -1.59
N ASP A 83 -8.18 -17.67 -2.78
CA ASP A 83 -6.95 -18.34 -3.20
C ASP A 83 -5.83 -17.31 -3.48
N ILE A 84 -4.58 -17.64 -3.12
CA ILE A 84 -3.45 -16.72 -3.28
C ILE A 84 -3.16 -16.37 -4.75
N ALA A 85 -3.53 -17.23 -5.70
CA ALA A 85 -3.42 -16.89 -7.12
C ALA A 85 -4.37 -15.75 -7.51
N GLU A 86 -5.57 -15.73 -6.90
CA GLU A 86 -6.51 -14.63 -7.06
C GLU A 86 -6.02 -13.36 -6.36
N VAL A 87 -5.43 -13.47 -5.17
CA VAL A 87 -4.79 -12.33 -4.48
C VAL A 87 -3.70 -11.72 -5.37
N ALA A 88 -2.82 -12.55 -5.94
CA ALA A 88 -1.79 -12.10 -6.87
C ALA A 88 -2.39 -11.42 -8.13
N ARG A 89 -3.48 -11.96 -8.65
CA ARG A 89 -4.21 -11.37 -9.79
C ARG A 89 -4.78 -9.99 -9.45
N GLN A 90 -5.36 -9.83 -8.26
CA GLN A 90 -5.86 -8.53 -7.80
C GLN A 90 -4.73 -7.51 -7.68
N MET A 91 -3.61 -7.89 -7.08
CA MET A 91 -2.42 -7.02 -7.00
C MET A 91 -1.94 -6.59 -8.38
N LYS A 92 -1.88 -7.53 -9.34
CA LYS A 92 -1.50 -7.26 -10.73
C LYS A 92 -2.47 -6.30 -11.41
N THR A 93 -3.77 -6.57 -11.33
CA THR A 93 -4.82 -5.79 -12.00
C THR A 93 -4.86 -4.35 -11.49
N HIS A 94 -4.75 -4.16 -10.19
CA HIS A 94 -4.82 -2.86 -9.55
C HIS A 94 -3.46 -2.19 -9.36
N GLN A 95 -2.36 -2.85 -9.76
CA GLN A 95 -0.98 -2.39 -9.60
C GLN A 95 -0.65 -1.99 -8.14
N ILE A 96 -1.04 -2.82 -7.21
CA ILE A 96 -0.84 -2.63 -5.77
C ILE A 96 0.00 -3.76 -5.20
N ARG A 97 0.73 -3.49 -4.12
CA ARG A 97 1.68 -4.42 -3.49
C ARG A 97 1.21 -4.95 -2.15
N ARG A 98 0.08 -4.48 -1.67
CA ARG A 98 -0.50 -4.84 -0.37
C ARG A 98 -2.01 -4.81 -0.45
N LEU A 99 -2.63 -5.76 0.24
CA LEU A 99 -4.09 -5.90 0.33
C LEU A 99 -4.49 -6.20 1.78
N PRO A 100 -5.49 -5.50 2.33
CA PRO A 100 -6.14 -5.94 3.55
C PRO A 100 -6.93 -7.23 3.31
N VAL A 101 -6.84 -8.16 4.27
CA VAL A 101 -7.68 -9.35 4.34
C VAL A 101 -8.83 -9.04 5.28
N VAL A 102 -10.06 -9.13 4.78
CA VAL A 102 -11.24 -8.65 5.48
C VAL A 102 -12.33 -9.71 5.52
N ARG A 103 -12.89 -9.96 6.69
CA ARG A 103 -14.09 -10.78 6.91
C ARG A 103 -15.13 -9.96 7.67
N ASP A 104 -16.34 -9.91 7.16
CA ASP A 104 -17.49 -9.23 7.80
C ASP A 104 -17.18 -7.77 8.22
N GLY A 105 -16.42 -7.06 7.39
CA GLY A 105 -16.01 -5.67 7.65
C GLY A 105 -14.85 -5.50 8.62
N ILE A 106 -14.30 -6.60 9.16
CA ILE A 106 -13.15 -6.57 10.07
C ILE A 106 -11.88 -6.94 9.32
N VAL A 107 -10.84 -6.12 9.48
CA VAL A 107 -9.53 -6.42 8.91
C VAL A 107 -8.84 -7.47 9.77
N GLU A 108 -8.69 -8.68 9.25
CA GLU A 108 -8.01 -9.79 9.94
C GLU A 108 -6.50 -9.77 9.74
N GLY A 109 -6.02 -9.11 8.69
CA GLY A 109 -4.59 -9.05 8.38
C GLY A 109 -4.27 -8.26 7.12
N MET A 110 -3.00 -8.26 6.77
CA MET A 110 -2.48 -7.69 5.54
C MET A 110 -1.66 -8.75 4.79
N ILE A 111 -1.76 -8.76 3.48
CA ILE A 111 -0.89 -9.55 2.60
C ILE A 111 -0.09 -8.61 1.72
N SER A 112 1.22 -8.82 1.67
CA SER A 112 2.12 -8.13 0.76
C SER A 112 2.50 -9.00 -0.43
N LEU A 113 3.00 -8.36 -1.49
CA LEU A 113 3.59 -9.06 -2.62
C LEU A 113 4.79 -9.94 -2.20
N ALA A 114 5.53 -9.53 -1.17
CA ALA A 114 6.64 -10.30 -0.61
C ALA A 114 6.15 -11.63 0.01
N ASP A 115 5.03 -11.61 0.73
CA ASP A 115 4.44 -12.83 1.31
C ASP A 115 4.06 -13.83 0.22
N ILE A 116 3.47 -13.34 -0.87
CA ILE A 116 3.14 -14.19 -2.04
C ILE A 116 4.41 -14.74 -2.69
N ALA A 117 5.44 -13.91 -2.87
CA ALA A 117 6.69 -14.33 -3.48
C ALA A 117 7.44 -15.39 -2.65
N LEU A 118 7.39 -15.27 -1.32
CA LEU A 118 7.96 -16.27 -0.41
C LEU A 118 7.19 -17.58 -0.45
N ALA A 119 5.85 -17.50 -0.53
CA ALA A 119 5.00 -18.70 -0.58
C ALA A 119 4.96 -19.37 -1.95
N ARG A 120 4.99 -18.58 -3.03
CA ARG A 120 4.88 -19.01 -4.43
C ARG A 120 5.68 -18.08 -5.34
N GLN A 121 6.95 -18.40 -5.56
CA GLN A 121 7.88 -17.56 -6.33
C GLN A 121 7.36 -17.19 -7.74
N ALA A 122 6.72 -18.11 -8.44
CA ALA A 122 6.18 -17.84 -9.79
C ALA A 122 5.11 -16.75 -9.75
N LEU A 123 4.14 -16.85 -8.83
CA LEU A 123 3.05 -15.86 -8.70
C LEU A 123 3.58 -14.49 -8.28
N GLY A 124 4.53 -14.46 -7.36
CA GLY A 124 5.17 -13.23 -6.90
C GLY A 124 5.95 -12.54 -8.02
N GLY A 125 6.68 -13.29 -8.83
CA GLY A 125 7.44 -12.77 -9.98
C GLY A 125 6.55 -12.17 -11.07
N GLU A 126 5.47 -12.86 -11.43
CA GLU A 126 4.49 -12.35 -12.41
C GLU A 126 3.81 -11.06 -11.93
N ALA A 127 3.38 -11.02 -10.66
CA ALA A 127 2.75 -9.85 -10.08
C ALA A 127 3.73 -8.67 -10.01
N LEU A 128 4.97 -8.90 -9.58
CA LEU A 128 6.00 -7.87 -9.52
C LEU A 128 6.29 -7.27 -10.90
N SER A 129 6.44 -8.11 -11.91
CA SER A 129 6.67 -7.67 -13.29
C SER A 129 5.55 -6.74 -13.78
N ALA A 130 4.29 -7.13 -13.55
CA ALA A 130 3.15 -6.32 -13.96
C ALA A 130 3.01 -5.00 -13.20
N ILE A 131 3.25 -5.01 -11.87
CA ILE A 131 3.16 -3.80 -11.02
C ILE A 131 4.29 -2.81 -11.35
N SER A 132 5.43 -3.31 -11.81
CA SER A 132 6.60 -2.49 -12.16
C SER A 132 6.52 -1.87 -13.55
N GLN A 133 5.50 -2.18 -14.35
CA GLN A 133 5.27 -1.52 -15.64
C GLN A 133 4.99 -0.02 -15.41
N PRO A 134 5.57 0.86 -16.25
CA PRO A 134 5.25 2.28 -16.19
C PRO A 134 3.74 2.49 -16.35
N ARG A 135 3.14 3.28 -15.48
CA ARG A 135 1.77 3.74 -15.69
C ARG A 135 1.79 4.72 -16.84
N VAL A 136 1.18 4.35 -17.96
CA VAL A 136 0.97 5.27 -19.07
C VAL A 136 -0.11 6.26 -18.64
N SER A 137 0.29 7.43 -18.16
CA SER A 137 -0.63 8.55 -18.03
C SER A 137 -0.94 9.05 -19.44
N LEU A 138 -2.16 8.83 -19.89
CA LEU A 138 -2.70 9.48 -21.09
C LEU A 138 -2.68 11.00 -20.85
N GLY A 139 -1.67 11.69 -21.38
CA GLY A 139 -1.67 13.16 -21.44
C GLY A 139 -0.43 13.89 -20.92
N ALA A 140 0.63 13.24 -20.50
CA ALA A 140 1.90 13.91 -20.23
C ALA A 140 2.95 13.47 -21.26
N ALA A 141 3.54 14.42 -21.96
CA ALA A 141 4.73 14.20 -22.77
C ALA A 141 5.84 13.71 -21.84
N THR A 142 6.06 12.41 -21.81
CA THR A 142 7.12 11.80 -21.02
C THR A 142 8.37 11.72 -21.87
N GLY A 143 9.27 12.67 -21.66
CA GLY A 143 10.67 12.34 -21.82
C GLY A 143 11.05 11.25 -20.80
N PRO A 144 12.10 10.44 -21.05
CA PRO A 144 12.58 9.49 -20.07
C PRO A 144 12.80 10.23 -18.75
N ILE A 145 12.45 9.59 -17.62
CA ILE A 145 12.80 10.11 -16.30
C ILE A 145 14.33 10.12 -16.27
N GLY A 146 14.89 11.17 -16.82
CA GLY A 146 16.29 11.47 -16.69
C GLY A 146 16.57 11.65 -15.21
N ARG A 147 17.54 10.93 -14.68
CA ARG A 147 18.12 11.24 -13.38
C ARG A 147 18.45 12.71 -13.44
N ASN A 148 17.72 13.52 -12.69
CA ASN A 148 18.04 14.93 -12.57
C ASN A 148 19.47 14.99 -12.04
N PRO A 149 20.44 15.54 -12.78
CA PRO A 149 21.81 15.59 -12.29
C PRO A 149 21.81 16.36 -10.97
N LEU A 150 22.53 15.83 -9.99
CA LEU A 150 22.74 16.53 -8.72
C LEU A 150 23.20 17.96 -9.01
N PRO A 151 22.65 18.96 -8.32
CA PRO A 151 23.10 20.32 -8.46
C PRO A 151 24.61 20.41 -8.16
N PRO A 152 25.33 21.30 -8.83
CA PRO A 152 26.80 21.34 -8.81
C PRO A 152 27.42 21.55 -7.42
N ASP A 153 26.66 22.04 -6.47
CA ASP A 153 27.03 22.30 -5.08
C ASP A 153 26.99 21.07 -4.17
N LEU A 154 26.59 19.92 -4.67
CA LEU A 154 26.58 18.62 -3.95
C LEU A 154 27.53 17.58 -4.58
N ARG A 155 28.52 18.02 -5.35
CA ARG A 155 29.57 17.16 -5.91
C ARG A 155 30.85 17.22 -5.09
#